data_67d0b66dc7be8ce9e166b26bfba7505b
#
_entry.id   67d0b66dc7be8ce9e166b26bfba7505b
#
_cell.length_a   1.000
_cell.length_b   1.000
_cell.length_c   1.000
_cell.angle_alpha   90.00
_cell.angle_beta   90.00
_cell.angle_gamma   90.00
#
_symmetry.space_group_name_H-M   'P 1'
#
loop_
_entity.id
_entity.type
_entity.pdbx_description
1 polymer ?
#
loop_
_entity_poly.entity_id
_entity_poly.type
_entity_poly.pdbx_seq_one_letter_code
_entity_poly.pdbx_strand_id
1 'polypeptide(L)'
;MADPRGFLNTERQVATRRPAEERVNDWREVYPDDAGRVLLPIIDKQAGRCMDCGIPFCHQGCPLGNLIPEWNDLVYRGDWEGAIERLHATNNFPEFTGRLCPAPCETSCVLGIIAEPVTIKNVEVTIIDQAWDRGFVRPQQVDWLTGKTVAVIGSGPAGLAAAQQLTRAGHTVAVYERADEIGGLLRFGIPEFKMEKRQVDRRLDQMAEEGTVFRAGVDVGVDITGEELLERFDALVLATGATLARDLPIPGREHAGIHQAMEFLPQANKVARGREVEHQILATGKHVVVIGGGDTGADCVGTAHRQGAASVTQLEIMPRPTEERSPAFPWPTYPMIYRVSSAHEEGGERVYAVSTQEFVGSESGVVRALRLGEVGMHYGRFEPVEGSDREIPADLVLLAMGYTGPETDSVVAQLGLELDARGNVARDSAYLTNVPGVFVAGDAGRGQSLIVWAIAEGRSAASAVDRYLTGATTLPAPIPPTARPLMV
;
A
#
# COMPACT_ATOMS: atom_id res chain seq x y z
N MET A 1 -10.58 -12.71 27.08
CA MET A 1 -11.80 -12.71 26.21
C MET A 1 -12.61 -11.48 26.55
N ALA A 2 -12.85 -10.62 25.58
CA ALA A 2 -13.57 -9.37 25.75
C ALA A 2 -15.00 -9.64 26.27
N ASP A 3 -15.98 -9.82 25.40
CA ASP A 3 -17.34 -10.20 25.77
C ASP A 3 -17.66 -11.60 25.21
N PRO A 4 -17.91 -12.61 26.05
CA PRO A 4 -18.21 -13.98 25.57
C PRO A 4 -19.44 -14.07 24.65
N ARG A 5 -20.31 -13.05 24.65
CA ARG A 5 -21.53 -12.97 23.83
C ARG A 5 -21.58 -11.74 22.93
N GLY A 6 -20.51 -10.96 22.85
CA GLY A 6 -20.46 -9.71 22.10
C GLY A 6 -20.84 -9.90 20.63
N PHE A 7 -20.35 -10.96 20.00
CA PHE A 7 -20.67 -11.29 18.61
C PHE A 7 -22.13 -11.72 18.37
N LEU A 8 -22.86 -12.13 19.42
CA LEU A 8 -24.29 -12.45 19.35
C LEU A 8 -25.18 -11.23 19.57
N ASN A 9 -24.72 -10.29 20.41
CA ASN A 9 -25.52 -9.17 20.92
C ASN A 9 -25.25 -7.84 20.20
N THR A 10 -24.16 -7.78 19.42
CA THR A 10 -23.71 -6.55 18.76
C THR A 10 -23.55 -6.79 17.26
N GLU A 11 -24.25 -6.02 16.45
CA GLU A 11 -24.09 -6.02 15.00
C GLU A 11 -22.77 -5.35 14.63
N ARG A 12 -22.17 -5.79 13.49
CA ARG A 12 -20.99 -5.16 12.95
C ARG A 12 -21.28 -3.73 12.49
N GLN A 13 -20.44 -2.82 12.90
CA GLN A 13 -20.42 -1.45 12.39
C GLN A 13 -19.03 -1.11 11.87
N VAL A 14 -19.00 -0.34 10.79
CA VAL A 14 -17.77 0.20 10.18
C VAL A 14 -17.82 1.72 10.18
N ALA A 15 -16.68 2.37 10.14
CA ALA A 15 -16.59 3.81 10.11
C ALA A 15 -17.36 4.38 8.89
N THR A 16 -18.30 5.28 9.15
CA THR A 16 -19.09 5.94 8.12
C THR A 16 -18.27 7.03 7.45
N ARG A 17 -18.30 7.06 6.13
CA ARG A 17 -17.66 8.11 5.32
C ARG A 17 -18.55 9.35 5.26
N ARG A 18 -17.95 10.51 5.00
CA ARG A 18 -18.68 11.75 4.66
C ARG A 18 -19.51 11.52 3.39
N PRO A 19 -20.63 12.25 3.20
CA PRO A 19 -21.41 12.21 1.95
C PRO A 19 -20.52 12.44 0.72
N ALA A 20 -20.79 11.69 -0.35
CA ALA A 20 -19.96 11.75 -1.56
C ALA A 20 -19.96 13.15 -2.18
N GLU A 21 -21.12 13.81 -2.21
CA GLU A 21 -21.33 15.17 -2.71
C GLU A 21 -20.56 16.25 -1.95
N GLU A 22 -20.21 16.00 -0.69
CA GLU A 22 -19.39 16.91 0.11
C GLU A 22 -17.90 16.65 -0.09
N ARG A 23 -17.49 15.40 0.10
CA ARG A 23 -16.07 15.02 0.13
C ARG A 23 -15.38 15.12 -1.23
N VAL A 24 -16.11 15.06 -2.33
CA VAL A 24 -15.57 15.25 -3.68
C VAL A 24 -15.04 16.66 -3.93
N ASN A 25 -15.45 17.62 -3.11
CA ASN A 25 -15.07 19.03 -3.23
C ASN A 25 -13.82 19.40 -2.41
N ASP A 26 -13.23 18.46 -1.69
CA ASP A 26 -12.01 18.71 -0.92
C ASP A 26 -11.03 17.52 -0.98
N TRP A 27 -9.85 17.69 -0.38
CA TRP A 27 -8.78 16.69 -0.34
C TRP A 27 -8.62 16.03 1.03
N ARG A 28 -9.47 16.36 2.03
CA ARG A 28 -9.40 15.76 3.37
C ARG A 28 -9.79 14.29 3.33
N GLU A 29 -9.36 13.53 4.33
CA GLU A 29 -9.76 12.13 4.48
C GLU A 29 -11.28 11.97 4.35
N VAL A 30 -11.69 10.87 3.74
CA VAL A 30 -13.10 10.57 3.44
C VAL A 30 -13.98 10.39 4.69
N TYR A 31 -13.38 10.37 5.87
CA TYR A 31 -14.09 10.28 7.14
C TYR A 31 -14.38 11.68 7.73
N PRO A 32 -15.45 11.83 8.57
CA PRO A 32 -15.84 13.17 9.10
C PRO A 32 -14.80 13.78 10.03
N ASP A 33 -14.05 12.94 10.74
CA ASP A 33 -12.92 13.26 11.60
C ASP A 33 -11.75 12.33 11.26
N ASP A 34 -10.76 12.22 12.13
CA ASP A 34 -9.78 11.14 12.02
C ASP A 34 -10.49 9.78 11.97
N ALA A 35 -10.06 8.92 11.06
CA ALA A 35 -10.69 7.62 10.83
C ALA A 35 -10.86 6.80 12.12
N GLY A 36 -9.93 6.93 13.06
CA GLY A 36 -9.96 6.28 14.37
C GLY A 36 -10.95 6.88 15.37
N ARG A 37 -11.54 8.05 15.10
CA ARG A 37 -12.51 8.68 16.00
C ARG A 37 -13.95 8.33 15.68
N VAL A 38 -14.26 7.98 14.45
CA VAL A 38 -15.63 7.74 13.97
C VAL A 38 -16.38 6.70 14.80
N LEU A 39 -15.71 5.58 15.11
CA LEU A 39 -16.30 4.51 15.92
C LEU A 39 -15.95 4.59 17.41
N LEU A 40 -15.18 5.58 17.85
CA LEU A 40 -14.71 5.68 19.24
C LEU A 40 -15.83 5.53 20.29
N PRO A 41 -17.04 6.08 20.11
CA PRO A 41 -18.13 5.94 21.08
C PRO A 41 -18.64 4.51 21.27
N ILE A 42 -18.37 3.61 20.32
CA ILE A 42 -18.89 2.23 20.33
C ILE A 42 -17.79 1.21 20.06
N ILE A 43 -16.54 1.63 20.03
CA ILE A 43 -15.41 0.75 19.62
C ILE A 43 -15.19 -0.39 20.59
N ASP A 44 -15.46 -0.20 21.87
CA ASP A 44 -15.46 -1.24 22.90
C ASP A 44 -16.40 -2.38 22.51
N LYS A 45 -17.65 -2.06 22.12
CA LYS A 45 -18.64 -3.05 21.66
C LYS A 45 -18.19 -3.74 20.37
N GLN A 46 -17.58 -3.01 19.43
CA GLN A 46 -17.08 -3.58 18.20
C GLN A 46 -15.88 -4.51 18.47
N ALA A 47 -14.95 -4.12 19.32
CA ALA A 47 -13.84 -4.96 19.78
C ALA A 47 -14.37 -6.19 20.55
N GLY A 48 -15.41 -6.01 21.37
CA GLY A 48 -16.10 -7.07 22.11
C GLY A 48 -16.73 -8.16 21.23
N ARG A 49 -16.92 -7.94 19.93
CA ARG A 49 -17.33 -8.99 18.98
C ARG A 49 -16.27 -10.06 18.74
N CYS A 50 -15.04 -9.86 19.19
CA CYS A 50 -13.96 -10.85 19.04
C CYS A 50 -14.22 -12.07 19.92
N MET A 51 -14.27 -13.26 19.31
CA MET A 51 -14.51 -14.52 19.99
C MET A 51 -13.29 -15.06 20.73
N ASP A 52 -12.13 -14.41 20.64
CA ASP A 52 -10.86 -14.87 21.21
C ASP A 52 -10.55 -16.34 20.85
N CYS A 53 -10.49 -16.61 19.55
CA CYS A 53 -10.34 -17.96 19.03
C CYS A 53 -9.01 -18.58 19.46
N GLY A 54 -9.03 -19.84 19.96
CA GLY A 54 -7.81 -20.58 20.30
C GLY A 54 -6.88 -20.83 19.09
N ILE A 55 -7.42 -20.78 17.87
CA ILE A 55 -6.67 -20.75 16.61
C ILE A 55 -7.14 -19.51 15.85
N PRO A 56 -6.46 -18.36 16.02
CA PRO A 56 -6.89 -17.10 15.43
C PRO A 56 -6.46 -16.98 13.97
N PHE A 57 -7.29 -17.42 13.03
CA PHE A 57 -7.01 -17.31 11.59
C PHE A 57 -6.77 -15.87 11.12
N CYS A 58 -7.26 -14.88 11.84
CA CYS A 58 -6.93 -13.47 11.58
C CYS A 58 -5.43 -13.17 11.68
N HIS A 59 -4.67 -13.87 12.56
CA HIS A 59 -3.21 -13.79 12.60
C HIS A 59 -2.58 -14.34 11.33
N GLN A 60 -3.07 -15.48 10.83
CA GLN A 60 -2.54 -16.12 9.62
C GLN A 60 -2.90 -15.35 8.35
N GLY A 61 -4.04 -14.67 8.34
CA GLY A 61 -4.45 -13.79 7.25
C GLY A 61 -3.61 -12.50 7.17
N CYS A 62 -2.91 -12.15 8.25
CA CYS A 62 -2.06 -10.96 8.31
C CYS A 62 -0.58 -11.37 8.27
N PRO A 63 0.22 -10.94 7.28
CA PRO A 63 1.65 -11.27 7.21
C PRO A 63 2.46 -10.67 8.36
N LEU A 64 1.96 -9.65 9.04
CA LEU A 64 2.57 -9.12 10.26
C LEU A 64 2.37 -10.02 11.48
N GLY A 65 1.44 -10.98 11.43
CA GLY A 65 1.09 -11.82 12.56
C GLY A 65 0.48 -11.03 13.72
N ASN A 66 -0.35 -10.03 13.39
CA ASN A 66 -0.94 -9.11 14.37
C ASN A 66 -1.72 -9.82 15.46
N LEU A 67 -1.47 -9.46 16.73
CA LEU A 67 -2.07 -10.05 17.93
C LEU A 67 -3.51 -9.52 18.16
N ILE A 68 -4.39 -9.84 17.20
CA ILE A 68 -5.72 -9.22 17.07
C ILE A 68 -6.65 -9.52 18.24
N PRO A 69 -6.79 -10.77 18.75
CA PRO A 69 -7.62 -11.03 19.91
C PRO A 69 -7.17 -10.26 21.16
N GLU A 70 -5.87 -10.17 21.39
CA GLU A 70 -5.29 -9.50 22.55
C GLU A 70 -5.62 -8.01 22.54
N TRP A 71 -5.39 -7.33 21.43
CA TRP A 71 -5.69 -5.89 21.39
C TRP A 71 -7.20 -5.61 21.44
N ASN A 72 -8.04 -6.50 20.87
CA ASN A 72 -9.49 -6.35 20.99
C ASN A 72 -9.97 -6.47 22.46
N ASP A 73 -9.38 -7.39 23.23
CA ASP A 73 -9.65 -7.52 24.66
C ASP A 73 -9.25 -6.26 25.44
N LEU A 74 -8.07 -5.71 25.15
CA LEU A 74 -7.56 -4.49 25.79
C LEU A 74 -8.43 -3.26 25.44
N VAL A 75 -8.83 -3.10 24.18
CA VAL A 75 -9.77 -2.03 23.78
C VAL A 75 -11.12 -2.18 24.46
N TYR A 76 -11.67 -3.40 24.53
CA TYR A 76 -12.93 -3.67 25.23
C TYR A 76 -12.86 -3.27 26.71
N ARG A 77 -11.71 -3.45 27.35
CA ARG A 77 -11.48 -3.05 28.76
C ARG A 77 -11.09 -1.58 28.93
N GLY A 78 -10.89 -0.84 27.85
CA GLY A 78 -10.43 0.55 27.87
C GLY A 78 -8.95 0.73 28.16
N ASP A 79 -8.15 -0.31 28.11
CA ASP A 79 -6.69 -0.28 28.26
C ASP A 79 -6.01 0.08 26.94
N TRP A 80 -5.95 1.36 26.65
CA TRP A 80 -5.41 1.90 25.41
C TRP A 80 -3.89 1.82 25.33
N GLU A 81 -3.18 1.95 26.45
CA GLU A 81 -1.72 1.84 26.50
C GLU A 81 -1.29 0.41 26.23
N GLY A 82 -1.91 -0.58 26.89
CA GLY A 82 -1.68 -1.99 26.59
C GLY A 82 -2.07 -2.36 25.16
N ALA A 83 -3.15 -1.78 24.61
CA ALA A 83 -3.58 -2.03 23.24
C ALA A 83 -2.54 -1.58 22.20
N ILE A 84 -1.97 -0.37 22.34
CA ILE A 84 -0.95 0.12 21.42
C ILE A 84 0.38 -0.64 21.57
N GLU A 85 0.76 -1.06 22.76
CA GLU A 85 1.94 -1.92 22.96
C GLU A 85 1.78 -3.24 22.20
N ARG A 86 0.65 -3.92 22.32
CA ARG A 86 0.35 -5.15 21.58
C ARG A 86 0.34 -4.94 20.07
N LEU A 87 -0.19 -3.83 19.61
CA LEU A 87 -0.24 -3.50 18.20
C LEU A 87 1.15 -3.21 17.64
N HIS A 88 1.94 -2.38 18.32
CA HIS A 88 3.33 -2.06 17.92
C HIS A 88 4.29 -3.25 18.02
N ALA A 89 3.99 -4.27 18.80
CA ALA A 89 4.82 -5.48 18.88
C ALA A 89 4.97 -6.17 17.51
N THR A 90 3.94 -6.10 16.67
CA THR A 90 3.90 -6.73 15.35
C THR A 90 3.83 -5.77 14.18
N ASN A 91 3.33 -4.55 14.37
CA ASN A 91 3.13 -3.56 13.31
C ASN A 91 3.79 -2.22 13.66
N ASN A 92 4.73 -1.76 12.84
CA ASN A 92 5.41 -0.48 13.02
C ASN A 92 4.48 0.71 12.77
N PHE A 93 3.53 0.59 11.83
CA PHE A 93 2.78 1.72 11.26
C PHE A 93 1.27 1.44 11.18
N PRO A 94 0.59 1.28 12.32
CA PRO A 94 -0.84 1.01 12.33
C PRO A 94 -1.69 2.13 11.72
N GLU A 95 -1.21 3.37 11.73
CA GLU A 95 -1.86 4.50 11.08
C GLU A 95 -1.95 4.34 9.56
N PHE A 96 -0.95 3.66 8.94
CA PHE A 96 -0.96 3.39 7.50
C PHE A 96 -1.83 2.17 7.19
N THR A 97 -1.62 1.06 7.91
CA THR A 97 -2.36 -0.18 7.67
C THR A 97 -3.84 -0.04 8.01
N GLY A 98 -4.17 0.62 9.11
CA GLY A 98 -5.54 0.90 9.52
C GLY A 98 -6.33 1.77 8.53
N ARG A 99 -5.64 2.58 7.70
CA ARG A 99 -6.27 3.37 6.63
C ARG A 99 -6.25 2.68 5.27
N LEU A 100 -5.16 2.03 4.90
CA LEU A 100 -4.88 1.61 3.53
C LEU A 100 -5.02 0.11 3.29
N CYS A 101 -4.83 -0.75 4.31
CA CYS A 101 -4.87 -2.19 4.13
C CYS A 101 -6.29 -2.67 3.77
N PRO A 102 -6.44 -3.58 2.78
CA PRO A 102 -7.73 -4.20 2.47
C PRO A 102 -8.22 -5.21 3.53
N ALA A 103 -7.49 -5.33 4.65
CA ALA A 103 -7.82 -6.14 5.83
C ALA A 103 -8.03 -7.65 5.54
N PRO A 104 -7.03 -8.37 5.02
CA PRO A 104 -7.14 -9.82 4.85
C PRO A 104 -7.40 -10.55 6.18
N CYS A 105 -7.04 -9.95 7.31
CA CYS A 105 -7.37 -10.43 8.64
C CYS A 105 -8.88 -10.50 8.91
N GLU A 106 -9.68 -9.51 8.45
CA GLU A 106 -11.14 -9.56 8.54
C GLU A 106 -11.72 -10.69 7.69
N THR A 107 -11.16 -10.87 6.49
CA THR A 107 -11.54 -11.94 5.58
C THR A 107 -11.31 -13.34 6.16
N SER A 108 -10.24 -13.47 6.95
CA SER A 108 -9.85 -14.73 7.61
C SER A 108 -10.45 -14.87 9.03
N CYS A 109 -11.22 -13.90 9.50
CA CYS A 109 -11.86 -13.96 10.81
C CYS A 109 -12.81 -15.15 10.89
N VAL A 110 -12.67 -15.98 11.94
CA VAL A 110 -13.50 -17.17 12.15
C VAL A 110 -14.99 -16.81 12.26
N LEU A 111 -15.30 -15.67 12.87
CA LEU A 111 -16.68 -15.18 12.95
C LEU A 111 -17.30 -15.00 11.55
N GLY A 112 -16.49 -14.67 10.54
CA GLY A 112 -16.90 -14.51 9.15
C GLY A 112 -17.47 -15.77 8.48
N ILE A 113 -17.41 -16.93 9.14
CA ILE A 113 -18.03 -18.19 8.66
C ILE A 113 -19.55 -18.17 8.89
N ILE A 114 -20.00 -17.58 10.00
CA ILE A 114 -21.39 -17.65 10.46
C ILE A 114 -22.07 -16.28 10.59
N ALA A 115 -21.30 -15.19 10.59
CA ALA A 115 -21.79 -13.83 10.74
C ALA A 115 -20.81 -12.85 10.06
N GLU A 116 -21.08 -11.56 10.16
CA GLU A 116 -20.11 -10.55 9.71
C GLU A 116 -18.84 -10.56 10.59
N PRO A 117 -17.62 -10.48 10.00
CA PRO A 117 -16.37 -10.51 10.75
C PRO A 117 -16.25 -9.35 11.73
N VAL A 118 -15.32 -9.42 12.66
CA VAL A 118 -14.93 -8.29 13.52
C VAL A 118 -14.39 -7.16 12.64
N THR A 119 -14.70 -5.90 12.96
CA THR A 119 -14.21 -4.72 12.25
C THR A 119 -12.77 -4.38 12.68
N ILE A 120 -11.84 -5.30 12.41
CA ILE A 120 -10.47 -5.31 12.90
C ILE A 120 -9.73 -4.05 12.48
N LYS A 121 -9.86 -3.67 11.21
CA LYS A 121 -9.20 -2.49 10.65
C LYS A 121 -9.62 -1.19 11.36
N ASN A 122 -10.91 -1.05 11.70
CA ASN A 122 -11.38 0.11 12.44
C ASN A 122 -10.90 0.12 13.89
N VAL A 123 -10.80 -1.05 14.54
CA VAL A 123 -10.20 -1.14 15.88
C VAL A 123 -8.72 -0.74 15.82
N GLU A 124 -7.97 -1.25 14.86
CA GLU A 124 -6.55 -0.93 14.63
C GLU A 124 -6.32 0.58 14.49
N VAL A 125 -7.04 1.23 13.58
CA VAL A 125 -6.88 2.67 13.36
C VAL A 125 -7.31 3.50 14.58
N THR A 126 -8.33 3.03 15.32
CA THR A 126 -8.75 3.69 16.56
C THR A 126 -7.68 3.60 17.63
N ILE A 127 -7.04 2.44 17.80
CA ILE A 127 -5.94 2.27 18.76
C ILE A 127 -4.82 3.28 18.49
N ILE A 128 -4.33 3.36 17.25
CA ILE A 128 -3.20 4.21 16.93
C ILE A 128 -3.55 5.71 17.01
N ASP A 129 -4.72 6.12 16.53
CA ASP A 129 -5.11 7.53 16.62
C ASP A 129 -5.31 7.96 18.08
N GLN A 130 -5.93 7.12 18.94
CA GLN A 130 -6.00 7.36 20.38
C GLN A 130 -4.62 7.37 21.04
N ALA A 131 -3.70 6.52 20.61
CA ALA A 131 -2.36 6.48 21.16
C ALA A 131 -1.55 7.74 20.85
N TRP A 132 -1.68 8.29 19.64
CA TRP A 132 -1.09 9.59 19.30
C TRP A 132 -1.72 10.73 20.11
N ASP A 133 -3.05 10.79 20.19
CA ASP A 133 -3.78 11.84 20.91
C ASP A 133 -3.42 11.87 22.39
N ARG A 134 -3.16 10.71 22.99
CA ARG A 134 -2.81 10.55 24.42
C ARG A 134 -1.32 10.58 24.71
N GLY A 135 -0.47 10.70 23.69
CA GLY A 135 0.99 10.73 23.84
C GLY A 135 1.59 9.39 24.26
N PHE A 136 0.95 8.26 23.92
CA PHE A 136 1.50 6.92 24.16
C PHE A 136 2.53 6.52 23.09
N VAL A 137 2.45 7.09 21.89
CA VAL A 137 3.48 6.90 20.88
C VAL A 137 4.63 7.87 21.15
N ARG A 138 5.75 7.33 21.59
CA ARG A 138 6.94 8.10 21.97
C ARG A 138 8.16 7.55 21.24
N PRO A 139 9.18 8.40 20.98
CA PRO A 139 10.48 7.95 20.48
C PRO A 139 11.12 6.94 21.46
N GLN A 140 11.62 5.84 20.90
CA GLN A 140 12.31 4.80 21.67
C GLN A 140 13.82 5.02 21.52
N GLN A 141 14.44 5.52 22.57
CA GLN A 141 15.88 5.69 22.62
C GLN A 141 16.56 4.35 22.92
N VAL A 142 17.69 4.09 22.28
CA VAL A 142 18.49 2.90 22.54
C VAL A 142 19.53 3.19 23.63
N ASP A 143 19.79 2.20 24.50
CA ASP A 143 20.78 2.34 25.59
C ASP A 143 22.23 2.31 25.08
N TRP A 144 22.47 1.66 23.93
CA TRP A 144 23.80 1.54 23.32
C TRP A 144 23.73 1.47 21.79
N LEU A 145 24.79 1.91 21.13
CA LEU A 145 25.00 1.76 19.70
C LEU A 145 25.90 0.56 19.42
N THR A 146 25.57 -0.20 18.37
CA THR A 146 26.35 -1.36 17.91
C THR A 146 27.66 -0.97 17.22
N GLY A 147 27.81 0.30 16.84
CA GLY A 147 28.91 0.77 15.98
C GLY A 147 28.79 0.34 14.52
N LYS A 148 27.67 -0.30 14.14
CA LYS A 148 27.39 -0.72 12.77
C LYS A 148 26.53 0.28 12.05
N THR A 149 26.75 0.42 10.75
CA THR A 149 26.06 1.39 9.88
C THR A 149 25.27 0.68 8.79
N VAL A 150 24.04 1.14 8.53
CA VAL A 150 23.17 0.57 7.49
C VAL A 150 22.59 1.67 6.62
N ALA A 151 22.68 1.54 5.29
CA ALA A 151 21.94 2.35 4.37
C ALA A 151 20.67 1.61 3.89
N VAL A 152 19.53 2.28 3.97
CA VAL A 152 18.25 1.81 3.42
C VAL A 152 17.95 2.64 2.18
N ILE A 153 17.78 1.99 1.04
CA ILE A 153 17.55 2.61 -0.27
C ILE A 153 16.07 2.49 -0.59
N GLY A 154 15.35 3.60 -0.56
CA GLY A 154 13.90 3.71 -0.68
C GLY A 154 13.19 3.87 0.65
N SER A 155 12.29 4.84 0.70
CA SER A 155 11.55 5.27 1.90
C SER A 155 10.08 4.86 1.92
N GLY A 156 9.71 3.86 1.11
CA GLY A 156 8.40 3.23 1.17
C GLY A 156 8.19 2.41 2.45
N PRO A 157 7.02 1.77 2.64
CA PRO A 157 6.68 1.04 3.86
C PRO A 157 7.71 -0.02 4.28
N ALA A 158 8.32 -0.72 3.32
CA ALA A 158 9.35 -1.73 3.60
C ALA A 158 10.65 -1.08 4.14
N GLY A 159 11.10 -0.01 3.47
CA GLY A 159 12.31 0.71 3.89
C GLY A 159 12.14 1.38 5.25
N LEU A 160 11.01 2.04 5.50
CA LEU A 160 10.72 2.65 6.80
C LEU A 160 10.66 1.60 7.92
N ALA A 161 10.02 0.44 7.66
CA ALA A 161 9.97 -0.64 8.66
C ALA A 161 11.35 -1.22 8.96
N ALA A 162 12.17 -1.44 7.93
CA ALA A 162 13.55 -1.88 8.11
C ALA A 162 14.37 -0.85 8.89
N ALA A 163 14.28 0.43 8.52
CA ALA A 163 15.02 1.51 9.17
C ALA A 163 14.66 1.64 10.65
N GLN A 164 13.36 1.63 10.99
CA GLN A 164 12.92 1.74 12.39
C GLN A 164 13.43 0.57 13.24
N GLN A 165 13.30 -0.67 12.74
CA GLN A 165 13.76 -1.86 13.45
C GLN A 165 15.28 -1.83 13.68
N LEU A 166 16.06 -1.46 12.66
CA LEU A 166 17.51 -1.38 12.75
C LEU A 166 17.98 -0.24 13.66
N THR A 167 17.33 0.93 13.59
CA THR A 167 17.62 2.04 14.51
C THR A 167 17.38 1.62 15.97
N ARG A 168 16.25 0.96 16.25
CA ARG A 168 15.90 0.45 17.58
C ARG A 168 16.78 -0.73 18.05
N ALA A 169 17.45 -1.42 17.11
CA ALA A 169 18.48 -2.40 17.45
C ALA A 169 19.85 -1.77 17.78
N GLY A 170 19.99 -0.45 17.66
CA GLY A 170 21.22 0.29 17.98
C GLY A 170 22.16 0.49 16.79
N HIS A 171 21.73 0.24 15.57
CA HIS A 171 22.50 0.56 14.38
C HIS A 171 22.38 2.05 14.00
N THR A 172 23.40 2.61 13.39
CA THR A 172 23.32 3.92 12.75
C THR A 172 22.71 3.75 11.35
N VAL A 173 21.51 4.29 11.14
CA VAL A 173 20.73 4.06 9.93
C VAL A 173 20.52 5.35 9.14
N ALA A 174 20.82 5.30 7.82
CA ALA A 174 20.48 6.36 6.88
C ALA A 174 19.51 5.83 5.81
N VAL A 175 18.41 6.53 5.59
CA VAL A 175 17.42 6.23 4.55
C VAL A 175 17.62 7.20 3.39
N TYR A 176 17.86 6.67 2.20
CA TYR A 176 18.00 7.42 0.95
C TYR A 176 16.73 7.34 0.13
N GLU A 177 16.24 8.47 -0.33
CA GLU A 177 15.03 8.58 -1.15
C GLU A 177 15.30 9.51 -2.34
N ARG A 178 14.98 9.05 -3.55
CA ARG A 178 15.18 9.85 -4.78
C ARG A 178 14.21 11.02 -4.89
N ALA A 179 13.01 10.88 -4.34
CA ALA A 179 12.03 11.96 -4.33
C ALA A 179 12.44 13.08 -3.35
N ASP A 180 11.87 14.25 -3.55
CA ASP A 180 12.11 15.44 -2.74
C ASP A 180 11.59 15.35 -1.29
N GLU A 181 10.83 14.30 -0.97
CA GLU A 181 10.31 14.00 0.38
C GLU A 181 10.31 12.49 0.66
N ILE A 182 10.39 12.14 1.93
CA ILE A 182 10.37 10.76 2.43
C ILE A 182 8.94 10.21 2.43
N GLY A 183 8.76 8.92 2.09
CA GLY A 183 7.48 8.22 2.25
C GLY A 183 7.07 7.33 1.06
N GLY A 184 7.77 7.38 -0.07
CA GLY A 184 7.47 6.57 -1.25
C GLY A 184 5.99 6.67 -1.67
N LEU A 185 5.35 5.54 -1.95
CA LEU A 185 3.92 5.52 -2.34
C LEU A 185 2.97 6.05 -1.26
N LEU A 186 3.32 6.01 0.02
CA LEU A 186 2.50 6.61 1.09
C LEU A 186 2.32 8.12 0.89
N ARG A 187 3.35 8.78 0.36
CA ARG A 187 3.35 10.21 0.11
C ARG A 187 2.91 10.56 -1.30
N PHE A 188 3.42 9.85 -2.28
CA PHE A 188 3.27 10.23 -3.69
C PHE A 188 2.19 9.46 -4.43
N GLY A 189 1.95 8.17 -4.09
CA GLY A 189 0.96 7.34 -4.76
C GLY A 189 -0.44 7.45 -4.15
N ILE A 190 -0.53 7.37 -2.82
CA ILE A 190 -1.80 7.41 -2.09
C ILE A 190 -2.35 8.83 -2.06
N PRO A 191 -3.60 9.09 -2.49
CA PRO A 191 -4.19 10.43 -2.43
C PRO A 191 -4.40 10.91 -0.99
N GLU A 192 -4.37 12.24 -0.81
CA GLU A 192 -4.60 12.91 0.48
C GLU A 192 -5.95 12.50 1.10
N PHE A 193 -6.98 12.37 0.29
CA PHE A 193 -8.32 11.96 0.76
C PHE A 193 -8.43 10.50 1.24
N LYS A 194 -7.45 9.65 0.97
CA LYS A 194 -7.35 8.29 1.55
C LYS A 194 -6.52 8.27 2.83
N MET A 195 -5.46 9.08 2.87
CA MET A 195 -4.58 9.22 4.03
C MET A 195 -3.87 10.58 3.97
N GLU A 196 -4.18 11.46 4.89
CA GLU A 196 -3.52 12.76 5.03
C GLU A 196 -2.04 12.57 5.37
N LYS A 197 -1.16 13.34 4.72
CA LYS A 197 0.30 13.17 4.84
C LYS A 197 0.84 13.55 6.22
N ARG A 198 0.06 14.27 7.05
CA ARG A 198 0.39 14.48 8.47
C ARG A 198 0.59 13.16 9.24
N GLN A 199 -0.04 12.05 8.79
CA GLN A 199 0.17 10.74 9.36
C GLN A 199 1.59 10.22 9.07
N VAL A 200 2.10 10.49 7.86
CA VAL A 200 3.47 10.16 7.48
C VAL A 200 4.45 11.08 8.22
N ASP A 201 4.18 12.40 8.21
CA ASP A 201 5.08 13.39 8.80
C ASP A 201 5.33 13.13 10.29
N ARG A 202 4.28 12.95 11.11
CA ARG A 202 4.43 12.67 12.55
C ARG A 202 5.21 11.38 12.85
N ARG A 203 5.09 10.36 11.96
CA ARG A 203 5.86 9.12 12.10
C ARG A 203 7.32 9.31 11.75
N LEU A 204 7.62 10.07 10.71
CA LEU A 204 8.98 10.41 10.33
C LEU A 204 9.67 11.24 11.41
N ASP A 205 8.97 12.21 12.02
CA ASP A 205 9.48 13.00 13.14
C ASP A 205 9.86 12.08 14.31
N GLN A 206 8.97 11.16 14.68
CA GLN A 206 9.25 10.18 15.73
C GLN A 206 10.47 9.30 15.40
N MET A 207 10.59 8.80 14.16
CA MET A 207 11.74 8.00 13.74
C MET A 207 13.05 8.81 13.71
N ALA A 208 12.98 10.09 13.33
CA ALA A 208 14.12 10.98 13.35
C ALA A 208 14.60 11.24 14.80
N GLU A 209 13.65 11.42 15.73
CA GLU A 209 13.96 11.54 17.16
C GLU A 209 14.55 10.22 17.74
N GLU A 210 14.23 9.06 17.19
CA GLU A 210 14.86 7.78 17.52
C GLU A 210 16.30 7.64 16.98
N GLY A 211 16.70 8.49 16.01
CA GLY A 211 18.04 8.53 15.43
C GLY A 211 18.14 8.07 13.98
N THR A 212 17.03 7.75 13.30
CA THR A 212 17.03 7.47 11.86
C THR A 212 17.35 8.75 11.07
N VAL A 213 18.35 8.70 10.20
CA VAL A 213 18.73 9.83 9.35
C VAL A 213 18.06 9.72 7.99
N PHE A 214 17.26 10.73 7.60
CA PHE A 214 16.59 10.79 6.31
C PHE A 214 17.36 11.67 5.31
N ARG A 215 17.51 11.20 4.07
CA ARG A 215 18.19 11.89 2.96
C ARG A 215 17.28 11.83 1.73
N ALA A 216 16.36 12.80 1.63
CA ALA A 216 15.53 13.01 0.46
C ALA A 216 16.30 13.73 -0.65
N GLY A 217 15.86 13.56 -1.91
CA GLY A 217 16.47 14.16 -3.09
C GLY A 217 17.82 13.52 -3.45
N VAL A 218 18.04 12.26 -3.09
CA VAL A 218 19.27 11.51 -3.42
C VAL A 218 18.88 10.22 -4.15
N ASP A 219 19.15 10.17 -5.44
CA ASP A 219 18.91 9.00 -6.28
C ASP A 219 20.15 8.08 -6.27
N VAL A 220 20.02 6.96 -5.56
CA VAL A 220 21.11 5.96 -5.50
C VAL A 220 21.21 5.23 -6.82
N GLY A 221 22.40 5.27 -7.39
CA GLY A 221 22.69 4.83 -8.74
C GLY A 221 22.88 5.98 -9.73
N VAL A 222 22.54 7.22 -9.34
CA VAL A 222 22.73 8.45 -10.12
C VAL A 222 23.57 9.45 -9.33
N ASP A 223 23.10 9.92 -8.17
CA ASP A 223 23.79 10.93 -7.35
C ASP A 223 24.90 10.32 -6.46
N ILE A 224 24.72 9.07 -6.08
CA ILE A 224 25.70 8.27 -5.33
C ILE A 224 25.61 6.82 -5.85
N THR A 225 26.76 6.19 -6.07
CA THR A 225 26.78 4.82 -6.60
C THR A 225 26.52 3.78 -5.52
N GLY A 226 26.10 2.56 -5.95
CA GLY A 226 25.95 1.42 -5.06
C GLY A 226 27.26 1.01 -4.40
N GLU A 227 28.37 1.06 -5.13
CA GLU A 227 29.70 0.78 -4.62
C GLU A 227 30.15 1.78 -3.55
N GLU A 228 29.93 3.10 -3.76
CA GLU A 228 30.23 4.11 -2.76
C GLU A 228 29.44 3.91 -1.45
N LEU A 229 28.21 3.39 -1.55
CA LEU A 229 27.44 3.04 -0.35
C LEU A 229 28.01 1.80 0.34
N LEU A 230 28.43 0.78 -0.38
CA LEU A 230 29.08 -0.41 0.18
C LEU A 230 30.42 -0.09 0.88
N GLU A 231 31.14 0.93 0.43
CA GLU A 231 32.36 1.40 1.09
C GLU A 231 32.09 2.16 2.39
N ARG A 232 30.92 2.81 2.52
CA ARG A 232 30.55 3.67 3.65
C ARG A 232 29.73 2.99 4.72
N PHE A 233 29.01 1.93 4.36
CA PHE A 233 28.07 1.24 5.22
C PHE A 233 28.40 -0.25 5.36
N ASP A 234 28.19 -0.81 6.54
CA ASP A 234 28.42 -2.24 6.81
C ASP A 234 27.36 -3.13 6.12
N ALA A 235 26.17 -2.59 5.82
CA ALA A 235 25.12 -3.29 5.04
C ALA A 235 24.20 -2.32 4.31
N LEU A 236 23.59 -2.80 3.22
CA LEU A 236 22.58 -2.10 2.43
C LEU A 236 21.26 -2.87 2.45
N VAL A 237 20.13 -2.15 2.51
CA VAL A 237 18.78 -2.71 2.32
C VAL A 237 18.12 -2.02 1.13
N LEU A 238 17.94 -2.75 0.01
CA LEU A 238 17.16 -2.27 -1.13
C LEU A 238 15.67 -2.42 -0.84
N ALA A 239 14.96 -1.30 -0.78
CA ALA A 239 13.52 -1.21 -0.60
C ALA A 239 12.90 -0.24 -1.60
N THR A 240 13.43 -0.25 -2.84
CA THR A 240 13.12 0.68 -3.93
C THR A 240 11.71 0.49 -4.52
N GLY A 241 11.02 -0.59 -4.14
CA GLY A 241 9.71 -0.92 -4.67
C GLY A 241 9.75 -1.53 -6.08
N ALA A 242 8.58 -1.64 -6.72
CA ALA A 242 8.41 -2.02 -8.11
C ALA A 242 7.90 -0.79 -8.87
N THR A 243 8.75 -0.14 -9.65
CA THR A 243 8.48 1.17 -10.25
C THR A 243 8.38 1.13 -11.78
N LEU A 244 8.76 0.01 -12.42
CA LEU A 244 8.55 -0.19 -13.85
C LEU A 244 7.06 -0.44 -14.11
N ALA A 245 6.36 0.59 -14.58
CA ALA A 245 4.94 0.50 -14.92
C ALA A 245 4.70 -0.41 -16.14
N ARG A 246 3.60 -1.15 -16.12
CA ARG A 246 3.11 -1.82 -17.34
C ARG A 246 2.65 -0.77 -18.32
N ASP A 247 3.05 -0.95 -19.57
CA ASP A 247 2.59 -0.10 -20.67
C ASP A 247 1.60 -0.84 -21.57
N LEU A 248 0.88 -0.10 -22.43
CA LEU A 248 -0.07 -0.62 -23.39
C LEU A 248 0.37 -0.21 -24.80
N PRO A 249 1.28 -0.97 -25.43
CA PRO A 249 1.88 -0.62 -26.73
C PRO A 249 0.93 -0.97 -27.89
N ILE A 250 -0.21 -0.30 -27.96
CA ILE A 250 -1.20 -0.38 -29.02
C ILE A 250 -1.15 0.86 -29.92
N PRO A 251 -1.77 0.84 -31.12
CA PRO A 251 -1.78 2.01 -32.00
C PRO A 251 -2.25 3.28 -31.29
N GLY A 252 -1.56 4.39 -31.53
CA GLY A 252 -1.84 5.70 -30.95
C GLY A 252 -1.27 5.94 -29.55
N ARG A 253 -0.45 5.00 -28.99
CA ARG A 253 0.18 5.18 -27.67
C ARG A 253 1.02 6.45 -27.56
N GLU A 254 1.54 6.92 -28.66
CA GLU A 254 2.39 8.12 -28.77
C GLU A 254 1.60 9.45 -28.68
N HIS A 255 0.27 9.42 -28.68
CA HIS A 255 -0.53 10.64 -28.59
C HIS A 255 -0.37 11.32 -27.21
N ALA A 256 -0.34 12.65 -27.23
CA ALA A 256 -0.37 13.44 -26.00
C ALA A 256 -1.69 13.22 -25.24
N GLY A 257 -1.63 13.32 -23.91
CA GLY A 257 -2.79 13.10 -23.03
C GLY A 257 -2.92 11.65 -22.53
N ILE A 258 -1.95 10.77 -22.83
CA ILE A 258 -1.88 9.40 -22.31
C ILE A 258 -0.71 9.31 -21.33
N HIS A 259 -1.01 9.11 -20.03
CA HIS A 259 -0.05 9.15 -18.95
C HIS A 259 -0.11 7.90 -18.08
N GLN A 260 1.01 7.56 -17.45
CA GLN A 260 1.02 6.59 -16.36
C GLN A 260 0.36 7.20 -15.09
N ALA A 261 -0.31 6.38 -14.31
CA ALA A 261 -0.94 6.82 -13.06
C ALA A 261 0.05 7.55 -12.12
N MET A 262 1.32 7.10 -12.09
CA MET A 262 2.37 7.70 -11.27
C MET A 262 3.01 8.97 -11.87
N GLU A 263 2.56 9.42 -13.02
CA GLU A 263 2.82 10.80 -13.48
C GLU A 263 1.73 11.76 -12.97
N PHE A 264 0.50 11.28 -12.83
CA PHE A 264 -0.67 12.04 -12.45
C PHE A 264 -0.82 12.21 -10.92
N LEU A 265 -0.78 11.10 -10.17
CA LEU A 265 -1.04 11.10 -8.71
C LEU A 265 -0.04 11.90 -7.89
N PRO A 266 1.30 11.82 -8.11
CA PRO A 266 2.26 12.62 -7.34
C PRO A 266 2.07 14.12 -7.50
N GLN A 267 1.76 14.59 -8.71
CA GLN A 267 1.48 15.99 -8.97
C GLN A 267 0.23 16.46 -8.21
N ALA A 268 -0.85 15.68 -8.27
CA ALA A 268 -2.08 15.98 -7.56
C ALA A 268 -1.87 16.03 -6.04
N ASN A 269 -1.09 15.10 -5.48
CA ASN A 269 -0.74 15.09 -4.05
C ASN A 269 0.10 16.30 -3.64
N LYS A 270 1.05 16.73 -4.46
CA LYS A 270 1.82 17.95 -4.21
C LYS A 270 0.92 19.19 -4.17
N VAL A 271 0.02 19.33 -5.15
CA VAL A 271 -0.90 20.48 -5.24
C VAL A 271 -1.95 20.44 -4.11
N ALA A 272 -2.49 19.28 -3.75
CA ALA A 272 -3.40 19.15 -2.62
C ALA A 272 -2.79 19.61 -1.27
N ARG A 273 -1.45 19.60 -1.18
CA ARG A 273 -0.66 20.09 -0.03
C ARG A 273 -0.18 21.53 -0.20
N GLY A 274 -0.68 22.28 -1.20
CA GLY A 274 -0.36 23.68 -1.44
C GLY A 274 0.98 23.92 -2.15
N ARG A 275 1.60 22.91 -2.76
CA ARG A 275 2.79 23.09 -3.58
C ARG A 275 2.41 23.40 -5.02
N GLU A 276 3.14 24.28 -5.67
CA GLU A 276 3.01 24.56 -7.09
C GLU A 276 3.70 23.47 -7.92
N VAL A 277 3.06 23.05 -9.01
CA VAL A 277 3.60 22.11 -9.99
C VAL A 277 3.46 22.72 -11.37
N GLU A 278 4.58 22.94 -12.05
CA GLU A 278 4.58 23.42 -13.43
C GLU A 278 4.01 22.34 -14.37
N HIS A 279 3.20 22.75 -15.34
CA HIS A 279 2.60 21.87 -16.35
C HIS A 279 1.84 20.67 -15.75
N GLN A 280 1.09 20.90 -14.66
CA GLN A 280 0.30 19.86 -14.00
C GLN A 280 -0.65 19.16 -14.99
N ILE A 281 -0.70 17.82 -14.94
CA ILE A 281 -1.70 17.03 -15.63
C ILE A 281 -3.04 17.26 -14.93
N LEU A 282 -4.01 17.86 -15.63
CA LEU A 282 -5.32 18.23 -15.08
C LEU A 282 -6.43 17.47 -15.77
N ALA A 283 -7.38 16.98 -14.97
CA ALA A 283 -8.62 16.34 -15.42
C ALA A 283 -9.78 17.33 -15.63
N THR A 284 -9.63 18.60 -15.25
CA THR A 284 -10.69 19.62 -15.26
C THR A 284 -11.34 19.75 -16.64
N GLY A 285 -12.65 19.51 -16.69
CA GLY A 285 -13.46 19.62 -17.91
C GLY A 285 -13.21 18.52 -18.97
N LYS A 286 -12.41 17.51 -18.67
CA LYS A 286 -12.02 16.43 -19.60
C LYS A 286 -12.86 15.17 -19.41
N HIS A 287 -13.00 14.41 -20.48
CA HIS A 287 -13.42 13.01 -20.44
C HIS A 287 -12.18 12.17 -20.07
N VAL A 288 -12.17 11.64 -18.84
CA VAL A 288 -11.02 10.88 -18.29
C VAL A 288 -11.32 9.40 -18.41
N VAL A 289 -10.38 8.64 -18.99
CA VAL A 289 -10.43 7.19 -19.03
C VAL A 289 -9.28 6.62 -18.21
N VAL A 290 -9.59 5.76 -17.22
CA VAL A 290 -8.62 5.07 -16.39
C VAL A 290 -8.58 3.60 -16.81
N ILE A 291 -7.41 3.12 -17.25
CA ILE A 291 -7.22 1.72 -17.66
C ILE A 291 -6.61 0.93 -16.51
N GLY A 292 -7.39 0.06 -15.89
CA GLY A 292 -7.04 -0.80 -14.76
C GLY A 292 -8.01 -0.66 -13.59
N GLY A 293 -8.55 -1.78 -13.11
CA GLY A 293 -9.59 -1.86 -12.07
C GLY A 293 -9.08 -1.94 -10.62
N GLY A 294 -7.75 -1.86 -10.41
CA GLY A 294 -7.13 -1.96 -9.08
C GLY A 294 -7.20 -0.68 -8.24
N ASP A 295 -6.56 -0.71 -7.06
CA ASP A 295 -6.54 0.42 -6.11
C ASP A 295 -5.94 1.69 -6.71
N THR A 296 -4.86 1.57 -7.50
CA THR A 296 -4.24 2.71 -8.22
C THR A 296 -5.24 3.34 -9.21
N GLY A 297 -6.03 2.52 -9.90
CA GLY A 297 -7.10 3.02 -10.78
C GLY A 297 -8.17 3.77 -10.00
N ALA A 298 -8.61 3.24 -8.86
CA ALA A 298 -9.56 3.92 -7.97
C ALA A 298 -9.00 5.25 -7.43
N ASP A 299 -7.69 5.34 -7.18
CA ASP A 299 -7.02 6.57 -6.78
C ASP A 299 -7.04 7.62 -7.89
N CYS A 300 -6.80 7.21 -9.13
CA CYS A 300 -6.94 8.07 -10.30
C CYS A 300 -8.39 8.56 -10.49
N VAL A 301 -9.40 7.68 -10.32
CA VAL A 301 -10.83 8.03 -10.39
C VAL A 301 -11.17 9.14 -9.38
N GLY A 302 -10.86 8.92 -8.09
CA GLY A 302 -11.18 9.90 -7.04
C GLY A 302 -10.42 11.22 -7.20
N THR A 303 -9.19 11.17 -7.72
CA THR A 303 -8.40 12.37 -8.03
C THR A 303 -8.99 13.14 -9.20
N ALA A 304 -9.40 12.46 -10.27
CA ALA A 304 -10.01 13.08 -11.45
C ALA A 304 -11.34 13.76 -11.10
N HIS A 305 -12.18 13.14 -10.24
CA HIS A 305 -13.40 13.78 -9.74
C HIS A 305 -13.10 15.09 -9.00
N ARG A 306 -12.13 15.08 -8.06
CA ARG A 306 -11.75 16.29 -7.30
C ARG A 306 -11.13 17.39 -8.15
N GLN A 307 -10.55 17.03 -9.28
CA GLN A 307 -10.07 18.00 -10.26
C GLN A 307 -11.17 18.52 -11.20
N GLY A 308 -12.42 18.05 -11.08
CA GLY A 308 -13.55 18.52 -11.89
C GLY A 308 -13.58 17.93 -13.30
N ALA A 309 -13.30 16.65 -13.48
CA ALA A 309 -13.48 15.95 -14.75
C ALA A 309 -14.94 16.03 -15.24
N ALA A 310 -15.15 16.16 -16.56
CA ALA A 310 -16.47 16.15 -17.17
C ALA A 310 -17.11 14.75 -17.08
N SER A 311 -16.33 13.71 -17.25
CA SER A 311 -16.69 12.31 -16.97
C SER A 311 -15.47 11.50 -16.60
N VAL A 312 -15.68 10.40 -15.84
CA VAL A 312 -14.62 9.45 -15.50
C VAL A 312 -15.13 8.04 -15.83
N THR A 313 -14.41 7.32 -16.67
CA THR A 313 -14.69 5.92 -17.02
C THR A 313 -13.49 5.07 -16.65
N GLN A 314 -13.69 4.04 -15.81
CA GLN A 314 -12.66 3.06 -15.46
C GLN A 314 -12.88 1.76 -16.24
N LEU A 315 -11.83 1.28 -16.90
CA LEU A 315 -11.84 0.05 -17.69
C LEU A 315 -11.12 -1.08 -16.98
N GLU A 316 -11.74 -2.26 -16.97
CA GLU A 316 -11.18 -3.48 -16.42
C GLU A 316 -11.28 -4.62 -17.45
N ILE A 317 -10.17 -5.30 -17.71
CA ILE A 317 -10.14 -6.43 -18.65
C ILE A 317 -10.80 -7.69 -18.06
N MET A 318 -10.74 -7.82 -16.73
CA MET A 318 -11.37 -8.94 -16.04
C MET A 318 -12.89 -8.80 -16.04
N PRO A 319 -13.65 -9.90 -16.05
CA PRO A 319 -15.09 -9.85 -15.84
C PRO A 319 -15.42 -9.29 -14.46
N ARG A 320 -16.62 -8.67 -14.36
CA ARG A 320 -17.09 -8.15 -13.06
C ARG A 320 -17.15 -9.29 -12.04
N PRO A 321 -16.49 -9.13 -10.87
CA PRO A 321 -16.57 -10.12 -9.80
C PRO A 321 -18.00 -10.28 -9.27
N THR A 322 -18.28 -11.44 -8.68
CA THR A 322 -19.55 -11.71 -7.99
C THR A 322 -19.68 -10.92 -6.70
N GLU A 323 -20.89 -10.66 -6.24
CA GLU A 323 -21.12 -10.00 -4.93
C GLU A 323 -20.75 -10.93 -3.77
N GLU A 324 -20.91 -12.23 -3.95
CA GLU A 324 -20.65 -13.25 -2.92
C GLU A 324 -19.33 -13.98 -3.17
N ARG A 325 -18.83 -14.60 -2.11
CA ARG A 325 -17.63 -15.43 -2.16
C ARG A 325 -17.86 -16.66 -3.07
N SER A 326 -17.05 -16.78 -4.11
CA SER A 326 -17.05 -17.95 -4.98
C SER A 326 -16.50 -19.19 -4.25
N PRO A 327 -17.01 -20.40 -4.54
CA PRO A 327 -16.42 -21.66 -4.07
C PRO A 327 -14.94 -21.86 -4.45
N ALA A 328 -14.47 -21.19 -5.50
CA ALA A 328 -13.05 -21.18 -5.90
C ALA A 328 -12.13 -20.45 -4.90
N PHE A 329 -12.69 -19.62 -4.02
CA PHE A 329 -11.96 -18.88 -2.98
C PHE A 329 -12.61 -19.14 -1.61
N PRO A 330 -12.56 -20.39 -1.09
CA PRO A 330 -13.20 -20.72 0.17
C PRO A 330 -12.56 -19.95 1.33
N TRP A 331 -13.31 -19.78 2.42
CA TRP A 331 -12.72 -19.33 3.67
C TRP A 331 -11.56 -20.27 4.10
N PRO A 332 -10.43 -19.79 4.60
CA PRO A 332 -10.12 -18.41 5.02
C PRO A 332 -9.41 -17.55 3.96
N THR A 333 -9.38 -17.95 2.70
CA THR A 333 -8.66 -17.25 1.64
C THR A 333 -9.28 -15.89 1.31
N TYR A 334 -8.51 -15.00 0.69
CA TYR A 334 -9.01 -13.67 0.29
C TYR A 334 -9.93 -13.81 -0.92
N PRO A 335 -11.22 -13.42 -0.85
CA PRO A 335 -12.16 -13.65 -1.92
C PRO A 335 -12.04 -12.58 -3.02
N MET A 336 -12.18 -13.03 -4.26
CA MET A 336 -12.39 -12.17 -5.42
C MET A 336 -13.87 -11.80 -5.51
N ILE A 337 -14.29 -10.77 -4.78
CA ILE A 337 -15.67 -10.26 -4.78
C ILE A 337 -15.73 -8.82 -5.25
N TYR A 338 -16.89 -8.42 -5.73
CA TYR A 338 -17.15 -7.04 -6.13
C TYR A 338 -17.02 -6.09 -4.94
N ARG A 339 -16.21 -5.03 -5.10
CA ARG A 339 -15.98 -4.03 -4.07
C ARG A 339 -16.19 -2.63 -4.62
N VAL A 340 -16.72 -1.76 -3.78
CA VAL A 340 -16.90 -0.35 -4.06
C VAL A 340 -15.97 0.45 -3.14
N SER A 341 -14.99 1.15 -3.72
CA SER A 341 -14.13 2.06 -2.95
C SER A 341 -14.84 3.42 -2.76
N SER A 342 -14.27 4.27 -1.89
CA SER A 342 -14.78 5.63 -1.70
C SER A 342 -14.82 6.44 -2.99
N ALA A 343 -13.83 6.25 -3.87
CA ALA A 343 -13.77 6.93 -5.16
C ALA A 343 -14.93 6.53 -6.09
N HIS A 344 -15.32 5.25 -6.07
CA HIS A 344 -16.43 4.75 -6.88
C HIS A 344 -17.81 5.19 -6.36
N GLU A 345 -17.93 5.49 -5.05
CA GLU A 345 -19.14 6.10 -4.48
C GLU A 345 -19.32 7.55 -4.95
N GLU A 346 -18.23 8.21 -5.29
CA GLU A 346 -18.19 9.61 -5.73
C GLU A 346 -18.64 9.78 -7.20
N GLY A 347 -18.74 8.69 -7.96
CA GLY A 347 -19.24 8.69 -9.33
C GLY A 347 -18.35 7.93 -10.29
N GLY A 348 -18.59 8.19 -11.59
CA GLY A 348 -17.89 7.53 -12.67
C GLY A 348 -18.52 6.19 -13.08
N GLU A 349 -18.13 5.71 -14.24
CA GLU A 349 -18.57 4.44 -14.81
C GLU A 349 -17.45 3.41 -14.68
N ARG A 350 -17.78 2.15 -14.33
CA ARG A 350 -16.86 1.01 -14.38
C ARG A 350 -17.30 0.03 -15.45
N VAL A 351 -16.45 -0.18 -16.44
CA VAL A 351 -16.70 -1.09 -17.55
C VAL A 351 -15.77 -2.30 -17.43
N TYR A 352 -16.36 -3.49 -17.39
CA TYR A 352 -15.66 -4.75 -17.19
C TYR A 352 -15.62 -5.56 -18.49
N ALA A 353 -14.70 -6.53 -18.56
CA ALA A 353 -14.51 -7.43 -19.69
C ALA A 353 -14.30 -6.68 -21.01
N VAL A 354 -13.49 -5.61 -20.97
CA VAL A 354 -13.15 -4.81 -22.15
C VAL A 354 -11.64 -4.65 -22.30
N SER A 355 -11.19 -4.64 -23.54
CA SER A 355 -9.81 -4.36 -23.93
C SER A 355 -9.75 -3.10 -24.78
N THR A 356 -8.77 -2.24 -24.52
CA THR A 356 -8.47 -1.10 -25.39
C THR A 356 -7.65 -1.59 -26.58
N GLN A 357 -8.11 -1.28 -27.79
CA GLN A 357 -7.50 -1.73 -29.04
C GLN A 357 -6.68 -0.63 -29.70
N GLU A 358 -7.09 0.64 -29.53
CA GLU A 358 -6.46 1.79 -30.16
C GLU A 358 -6.74 3.06 -29.35
N PHE A 359 -5.74 3.93 -29.27
CA PHE A 359 -5.90 5.32 -28.85
C PHE A 359 -6.11 6.19 -30.08
N VAL A 360 -7.31 6.73 -30.23
CA VAL A 360 -7.68 7.52 -31.41
C VAL A 360 -7.23 8.97 -31.19
N GLY A 361 -6.33 9.45 -32.03
CA GLY A 361 -5.81 10.83 -31.97
C GLY A 361 -6.60 11.83 -32.78
N SER A 362 -6.39 13.10 -32.47
CA SER A 362 -6.78 14.24 -33.31
C SER A 362 -5.68 14.53 -34.36
N GLU A 363 -5.95 15.40 -35.31
CA GLU A 363 -4.95 15.89 -36.28
C GLU A 363 -3.74 16.57 -35.61
N SER A 364 -3.92 17.09 -34.38
CA SER A 364 -2.85 17.70 -33.60
C SER A 364 -2.02 16.70 -32.77
N GLY A 365 -2.30 15.38 -32.86
CA GLY A 365 -1.58 14.35 -32.13
C GLY A 365 -1.97 14.22 -30.66
N VAL A 366 -3.17 14.71 -30.27
CA VAL A 366 -3.70 14.57 -28.90
C VAL A 366 -4.79 13.50 -28.92
N VAL A 367 -4.84 12.66 -27.88
CA VAL A 367 -5.89 11.65 -27.73
C VAL A 367 -7.28 12.33 -27.66
N ARG A 368 -8.28 11.75 -28.34
CA ARG A 368 -9.67 12.23 -28.33
C ARG A 368 -10.68 11.13 -28.02
N ALA A 369 -10.30 9.88 -28.22
CA ALA A 369 -11.18 8.73 -27.99
C ALA A 369 -10.37 7.43 -27.81
N LEU A 370 -10.99 6.40 -27.25
CA LEU A 370 -10.47 5.04 -27.22
C LEU A 370 -11.39 4.13 -28.03
N ARG A 371 -10.80 3.24 -28.84
CA ARG A 371 -11.53 2.11 -29.41
C ARG A 371 -11.43 0.93 -28.47
N LEU A 372 -12.58 0.41 -28.03
CA LEU A 372 -12.71 -0.70 -27.11
C LEU A 372 -13.35 -1.88 -27.82
N GLY A 373 -12.96 -3.11 -27.43
CA GLY A 373 -13.65 -4.34 -27.78
C GLY A 373 -13.97 -5.13 -26.51
N GLU A 374 -15.11 -5.80 -26.46
CA GLU A 374 -15.40 -6.74 -25.37
C GLU A 374 -14.49 -7.96 -25.47
N VAL A 375 -14.16 -8.55 -24.32
CA VAL A 375 -13.36 -9.77 -24.24
C VAL A 375 -14.06 -10.83 -23.40
N GLY A 376 -14.04 -12.07 -23.90
CA GLY A 376 -14.40 -13.26 -23.14
C GLY A 376 -13.17 -13.92 -22.56
N MET A 377 -13.33 -14.66 -21.46
CA MET A 377 -12.25 -15.48 -20.90
C MET A 377 -12.46 -16.95 -21.25
N HIS A 378 -11.58 -17.49 -22.10
CA HIS A 378 -11.60 -18.88 -22.51
C HIS A 378 -10.27 -19.55 -22.14
N TYR A 379 -10.31 -20.63 -21.36
CA TYR A 379 -9.12 -21.37 -20.88
C TYR A 379 -8.01 -20.47 -20.32
N GLY A 380 -8.39 -19.41 -19.58
CA GLY A 380 -7.44 -18.48 -18.95
C GLY A 380 -6.81 -17.45 -19.90
N ARG A 381 -7.33 -17.32 -21.14
CA ARG A 381 -6.93 -16.30 -22.13
C ARG A 381 -8.09 -15.39 -22.46
N PHE A 382 -7.78 -14.12 -22.71
CA PHE A 382 -8.76 -13.16 -23.21
C PHE A 382 -8.90 -13.33 -24.72
N GLU A 383 -10.13 -13.49 -25.18
CA GLU A 383 -10.48 -13.58 -26.61
C GLU A 383 -11.45 -12.45 -26.96
N PRO A 384 -11.21 -11.72 -28.07
CA PRO A 384 -12.12 -10.67 -28.52
C PRO A 384 -13.50 -11.21 -28.84
N VAL A 385 -14.54 -10.46 -28.49
CA VAL A 385 -15.93 -10.72 -28.93
C VAL A 385 -16.16 -9.98 -30.23
N GLU A 386 -16.40 -10.71 -31.30
CA GLU A 386 -16.64 -10.13 -32.66
C GLU A 386 -17.84 -9.16 -32.67
N GLY A 387 -17.67 -8.01 -33.31
CA GLY A 387 -18.71 -7.00 -33.47
C GLY A 387 -19.04 -6.18 -32.23
N SER A 388 -18.20 -6.29 -31.18
CA SER A 388 -18.36 -5.53 -29.92
C SER A 388 -17.63 -4.19 -29.92
N ASP A 389 -16.94 -3.87 -31.01
CA ASP A 389 -16.10 -2.66 -31.09
C ASP A 389 -16.94 -1.40 -30.93
N ARG A 390 -16.47 -0.51 -30.08
CA ARG A 390 -17.07 0.81 -29.84
C ARG A 390 -16.00 1.85 -29.52
N GLU A 391 -16.34 3.10 -29.76
CA GLU A 391 -15.49 4.25 -29.41
C GLU A 391 -16.10 5.01 -28.23
N ILE A 392 -15.25 5.41 -27.26
CA ILE A 392 -15.63 6.27 -26.14
C ILE A 392 -14.77 7.53 -26.15
N PRO A 393 -15.33 8.70 -25.77
CA PRO A 393 -14.54 9.93 -25.70
C PRO A 393 -13.46 9.87 -24.60
N ALA A 394 -12.28 10.42 -24.88
CA ALA A 394 -11.16 10.48 -23.95
C ALA A 394 -10.23 11.65 -24.27
N ASP A 395 -10.20 12.65 -23.39
CA ASP A 395 -9.28 13.77 -23.47
C ASP A 395 -8.05 13.57 -22.57
N LEU A 396 -8.12 12.63 -21.63
CA LEU A 396 -7.06 12.22 -20.73
C LEU A 396 -7.17 10.73 -20.45
N VAL A 397 -6.08 10.01 -20.65
CA VAL A 397 -6.00 8.57 -20.37
C VAL A 397 -4.96 8.32 -19.29
N LEU A 398 -5.33 7.56 -18.26
CA LEU A 398 -4.46 7.19 -17.15
C LEU A 398 -4.25 5.67 -17.12
N LEU A 399 -3.00 5.24 -17.34
CA LEU A 399 -2.63 3.82 -17.31
C LEU A 399 -2.34 3.41 -15.87
N ALA A 400 -3.22 2.58 -15.29
CA ALA A 400 -3.15 2.08 -13.91
C ALA A 400 -3.11 0.54 -13.88
N MET A 401 -2.31 -0.06 -14.77
CA MET A 401 -2.27 -1.50 -15.04
C MET A 401 -1.27 -2.27 -14.14
N GLY A 402 -0.71 -1.63 -13.11
CA GLY A 402 0.30 -2.20 -12.22
C GLY A 402 1.71 -2.15 -12.78
N TYR A 403 2.62 -2.91 -12.16
CA TYR A 403 4.06 -2.82 -12.39
C TYR A 403 4.63 -4.18 -12.77
N THR A 404 5.80 -4.19 -13.40
CA THR A 404 6.53 -5.40 -13.81
C THR A 404 7.65 -5.76 -12.84
N GLY A 405 8.22 -4.80 -12.13
CA GLY A 405 9.33 -5.00 -11.19
C GLY A 405 10.05 -3.71 -10.85
N PRO A 406 11.22 -3.80 -10.18
CA PRO A 406 12.09 -2.66 -9.92
C PRO A 406 12.80 -2.18 -11.19
N GLU A 407 13.28 -0.94 -11.19
CA GLU A 407 14.27 -0.46 -12.18
C GLU A 407 15.58 -1.22 -12.02
N THR A 408 16.13 -1.72 -13.13
CA THR A 408 17.28 -2.62 -13.12
C THR A 408 18.56 -2.02 -13.70
N ASP A 409 18.47 -0.85 -14.33
CA ASP A 409 19.54 -0.15 -15.02
C ASP A 409 20.34 0.85 -14.15
N SER A 410 20.01 0.95 -12.88
CA SER A 410 20.58 1.85 -11.88
C SER A 410 21.38 1.05 -10.83
N VAL A 411 21.09 1.22 -9.55
CA VAL A 411 21.78 0.56 -8.43
C VAL A 411 21.82 -0.96 -8.54
N VAL A 412 20.78 -1.57 -9.13
CA VAL A 412 20.73 -3.03 -9.36
C VAL A 412 21.84 -3.48 -10.31
N ALA A 413 22.02 -2.78 -11.46
CA ALA A 413 23.09 -3.07 -12.41
C ALA A 413 24.48 -2.75 -11.85
N GLN A 414 24.64 -1.62 -11.15
CA GLN A 414 25.92 -1.20 -10.56
C GLN A 414 26.44 -2.24 -9.56
N LEU A 415 25.57 -2.78 -8.74
CA LEU A 415 25.92 -3.81 -7.76
C LEU A 415 25.96 -5.23 -8.34
N GLY A 416 25.64 -5.42 -9.62
CA GLY A 416 25.59 -6.74 -10.26
C GLY A 416 24.58 -7.69 -9.60
N LEU A 417 23.41 -7.18 -9.19
CA LEU A 417 22.40 -7.98 -8.53
C LEU A 417 21.69 -8.91 -9.51
N GLU A 418 21.53 -10.17 -9.13
CA GLU A 418 20.77 -11.14 -9.90
C GLU A 418 19.25 -10.90 -9.79
N LEU A 419 18.53 -11.25 -10.85
CA LEU A 419 17.08 -11.17 -10.91
C LEU A 419 16.45 -12.57 -10.87
N ASP A 420 15.27 -12.68 -10.26
CA ASP A 420 14.46 -13.90 -10.31
C ASP A 420 13.76 -14.05 -11.67
N ALA A 421 13.11 -15.20 -11.91
CA ALA A 421 12.40 -15.47 -13.17
C ALA A 421 11.24 -14.49 -13.47
N ARG A 422 10.85 -13.64 -12.53
CA ARG A 422 9.82 -12.62 -12.67
C ARG A 422 10.37 -11.21 -12.84
N GLY A 423 11.71 -11.06 -12.85
CA GLY A 423 12.38 -9.78 -12.98
C GLY A 423 12.53 -9.00 -11.68
N ASN A 424 12.27 -9.60 -10.51
CA ASN A 424 12.55 -8.97 -9.22
C ASN A 424 13.98 -9.29 -8.77
N VAL A 425 14.55 -8.50 -7.86
CA VAL A 425 15.87 -8.77 -7.30
C VAL A 425 15.84 -10.10 -6.53
N ALA A 426 16.72 -11.02 -6.95
CA ALA A 426 16.84 -12.34 -6.35
C ALA A 426 17.41 -12.26 -4.93
N ARG A 427 16.95 -13.16 -4.06
CA ARG A 427 17.35 -13.19 -2.64
C ARG A 427 17.21 -14.60 -2.07
N ASP A 428 18.01 -14.90 -1.08
CA ASP A 428 17.94 -16.14 -0.33
C ASP A 428 16.86 -16.10 0.80
N SER A 429 16.83 -17.14 1.63
CA SER A 429 15.90 -17.24 2.77
C SER A 429 16.14 -16.19 3.88
N ALA A 430 17.29 -15.52 3.87
CA ALA A 430 17.68 -14.47 4.78
C ALA A 430 17.58 -13.06 4.13
N TYR A 431 16.84 -12.90 3.05
CA TYR A 431 16.71 -11.63 2.30
C TYR A 431 18.04 -11.13 1.69
N LEU A 432 19.12 -11.90 1.77
CA LEU A 432 20.44 -11.57 1.22
C LEU A 432 20.42 -11.79 -0.30
N THR A 433 21.00 -10.87 -1.05
CA THR A 433 21.21 -10.99 -2.52
C THR A 433 22.45 -11.83 -2.80
N ASN A 434 22.83 -11.97 -4.09
CA ASN A 434 24.10 -12.55 -4.50
C ASN A 434 25.33 -11.73 -4.07
N VAL A 435 25.15 -10.48 -3.60
CA VAL A 435 26.21 -9.59 -3.12
C VAL A 435 26.22 -9.56 -1.59
N PRO A 436 27.33 -9.95 -0.94
CA PRO A 436 27.45 -9.93 0.52
C PRO A 436 27.17 -8.55 1.09
N GLY A 437 26.35 -8.49 2.17
CA GLY A 437 25.98 -7.25 2.82
C GLY A 437 24.85 -6.47 2.14
N VAL A 438 24.32 -6.94 0.98
CA VAL A 438 23.20 -6.33 0.28
C VAL A 438 21.95 -7.17 0.43
N PHE A 439 20.91 -6.60 1.04
CA PHE A 439 19.62 -7.23 1.29
C PHE A 439 18.52 -6.56 0.47
N VAL A 440 17.44 -7.28 0.18
CA VAL A 440 16.30 -6.70 -0.55
C VAL A 440 14.98 -7.04 0.13
N ALA A 441 14.10 -6.04 0.29
CA ALA A 441 12.80 -6.17 0.93
C ALA A 441 11.68 -5.44 0.16
N GLY A 442 10.45 -5.85 0.38
CA GLY A 442 9.28 -5.28 -0.27
C GLY A 442 9.17 -5.64 -1.75
N ASP A 443 8.50 -4.77 -2.50
CA ASP A 443 8.15 -5.08 -3.88
C ASP A 443 9.35 -5.23 -4.83
N ALA A 444 10.52 -4.68 -4.47
CA ALA A 444 11.75 -4.88 -5.24
C ALA A 444 12.19 -6.35 -5.34
N GLY A 445 11.93 -7.15 -4.29
CA GLY A 445 12.26 -8.58 -4.26
C GLY A 445 11.04 -9.50 -4.36
N ARG A 446 9.84 -9.01 -4.00
CA ARG A 446 8.60 -9.80 -4.02
C ARG A 446 7.77 -9.59 -5.30
N GLY A 447 7.87 -8.45 -5.93
CA GLY A 447 6.88 -7.88 -6.85
C GLY A 447 5.80 -7.13 -6.07
N GLN A 448 4.94 -6.40 -6.79
CA GLN A 448 3.90 -5.56 -6.17
C GLN A 448 3.03 -6.35 -5.20
N SER A 449 2.78 -5.78 -4.02
CA SER A 449 2.08 -6.45 -2.93
C SER A 449 1.32 -5.45 -2.04
N LEU A 450 0.63 -5.96 -1.01
CA LEU A 450 -0.05 -5.10 -0.04
C LEU A 450 0.95 -4.46 0.92
N ILE A 451 0.59 -3.29 1.46
CA ILE A 451 1.40 -2.55 2.45
C ILE A 451 1.83 -3.41 3.64
N VAL A 452 0.96 -4.30 4.13
CA VAL A 452 1.28 -5.22 5.25
C VAL A 452 2.38 -6.22 4.89
N TRP A 453 2.49 -6.62 3.61
CA TRP A 453 3.58 -7.47 3.12
C TRP A 453 4.89 -6.69 3.07
N ALA A 454 4.85 -5.45 2.59
CA ALA A 454 6.02 -4.58 2.55
C ALA A 454 6.60 -4.32 3.95
N ILE A 455 5.75 -4.00 4.93
CA ILE A 455 6.15 -3.80 6.32
C ILE A 455 6.71 -5.11 6.92
N ALA A 456 6.03 -6.24 6.70
CA ALA A 456 6.48 -7.53 7.21
C ALA A 456 7.86 -7.93 6.66
N GLU A 457 8.11 -7.70 5.36
CA GLU A 457 9.40 -7.95 4.76
C GLU A 457 10.48 -6.99 5.25
N GLY A 458 10.15 -5.70 5.43
CA GLY A 458 11.08 -4.75 6.04
C GLY A 458 11.54 -5.19 7.44
N ARG A 459 10.59 -5.66 8.27
CA ARG A 459 10.90 -6.24 9.59
C ARG A 459 11.80 -7.47 9.49
N SER A 460 11.46 -8.41 8.60
CA SER A 460 12.23 -9.65 8.43
C SER A 460 13.63 -9.40 7.88
N ALA A 461 13.77 -8.48 6.92
CA ALA A 461 15.06 -8.07 6.39
C ALA A 461 15.92 -7.38 7.47
N ALA A 462 15.33 -6.53 8.30
CA ALA A 462 16.03 -5.91 9.44
C ALA A 462 16.59 -6.98 10.40
N SER A 463 15.81 -8.01 10.72
CA SER A 463 16.25 -9.14 11.54
C SER A 463 17.44 -9.89 10.89
N ALA A 464 17.42 -10.07 9.57
CA ALA A 464 18.50 -10.71 8.84
C ALA A 464 19.77 -9.85 8.81
N VAL A 465 19.62 -8.53 8.60
CA VAL A 465 20.73 -7.56 8.63
C VAL A 465 21.37 -7.51 10.02
N ASP A 466 20.56 -7.37 11.08
CA ASP A 466 21.07 -7.34 12.45
C ASP A 466 21.87 -8.61 12.77
N ARG A 467 21.34 -9.79 12.42
CA ARG A 467 22.07 -11.07 12.57
C ARG A 467 23.37 -11.11 11.77
N TYR A 468 23.36 -10.59 10.55
CA TYR A 468 24.56 -10.52 9.70
C TYR A 468 25.65 -9.66 10.33
N LEU A 469 25.28 -8.53 10.90
CA LEU A 469 26.21 -7.54 11.46
C LEU A 469 26.73 -7.90 12.85
N THR A 470 25.92 -8.58 13.67
CA THR A 470 26.21 -8.83 15.10
C THR A 470 26.36 -10.31 15.45
N GLY A 471 26.02 -11.23 14.53
CA GLY A 471 26.04 -12.68 14.74
C GLY A 471 24.78 -13.25 15.40
N ALA A 472 23.94 -12.43 16.03
CA ALA A 472 22.67 -12.82 16.65
C ALA A 472 21.65 -11.68 16.52
N THR A 473 20.36 -11.98 16.71
CA THR A 473 19.29 -10.97 16.66
C THR A 473 18.15 -11.31 17.60
N THR A 474 17.53 -10.30 18.18
CA THR A 474 16.25 -10.38 18.89
C THR A 474 15.12 -9.77 18.09
N LEU A 475 15.41 -9.20 16.93
CA LEU A 475 14.40 -8.61 16.06
C LEU A 475 13.46 -9.67 15.47
N PRO A 476 12.17 -9.40 15.38
CA PRO A 476 11.20 -10.32 14.81
C PRO A 476 11.40 -10.49 13.31
N ALA A 477 11.21 -11.71 12.82
CA ALA A 477 11.16 -12.05 11.40
C ALA A 477 9.78 -12.67 11.08
N PRO A 478 8.75 -11.85 10.85
CA PRO A 478 7.38 -12.34 10.75
C PRO A 478 7.14 -13.29 9.57
N ILE A 479 7.85 -13.11 8.46
CA ILE A 479 7.68 -13.93 7.26
C ILE A 479 9.02 -14.26 6.60
N PRO A 480 9.17 -15.45 5.97
CA PRO A 480 10.25 -15.72 5.02
C PRO A 480 9.95 -15.08 3.64
N PRO A 481 10.96 -14.89 2.77
CA PRO A 481 10.75 -14.35 1.42
C PRO A 481 9.78 -15.16 0.55
N THR A 482 9.68 -16.46 0.84
CA THR A 482 8.79 -17.40 0.14
C THR A 482 7.35 -17.40 0.62
N ALA A 483 7.04 -16.65 1.70
CA ALA A 483 5.68 -16.58 2.24
C ALA A 483 4.68 -16.09 1.17
N ARG A 484 3.48 -16.66 1.17
CA ARG A 484 2.38 -16.33 0.27
C ARG A 484 1.14 -15.96 1.09
N PRO A 485 0.23 -15.13 0.55
CA PRO A 485 -1.10 -14.99 1.12
C PRO A 485 -1.78 -16.36 1.30
N LEU A 486 -2.77 -16.44 2.18
CA LEU A 486 -3.62 -17.62 2.24
C LEU A 486 -4.30 -17.83 0.89
N MET A 487 -3.95 -18.90 0.22
CA MET A 487 -4.48 -19.31 -1.10
C MET A 487 -4.95 -20.77 -1.02
N VAL A 488 -5.81 -21.13 -1.96
CA VAL A 488 -6.20 -22.54 -2.15
C VAL A 488 -5.13 -23.26 -2.97
#